data_b7b118e4967f20467a982101896fa4f9
#
_entry.id   b7b118e4967f20467a982101896fa4f9
#
_cell.length_a   1.000
_cell.length_b   1.000
_cell.length_c   1.000
_cell.angle_alpha   90.00
_cell.angle_beta   90.00
_cell.angle_gamma   90.00
#
_symmetry.space_group_name_H-M   'P 1'
#
loop_
_entity.id
_entity.type
_entity.pdbx_description
1 polymer ?
#
loop_
_entity_poly.entity_id
_entity_poly.type
_entity_poly.pdbx_seq_one_letter_code
_entity_poly.pdbx_strand_id
1 'polypeptide(L)'
;MDKSITLHVGLDVHKESIDIGTADLGREGEVRHVGSIGGDLGSLDKALRKLISRGHRLHVVYEAGACGFVIWRHLSTLGISCDVVAPSSIPKRSGDRVKTDRRDAMMLARLDRSGDLTAVRVPGAADEAVRDLVRAREDAVRECRNARHRLKALLLRNGIAYAGKSGWTAAHLRWLATLKMEHAAQQVGFQEYLHSITEATARIQRLEPALRDTLPDWSLKTCVPALQAMRGVQLIAAMTLVA
;
A
#
# COMPACT_ATOMS: atom_id res chain seq x y z
N MET A 1 -22.24 38.10 -2.24
CA MET A 1 -21.97 36.73 -1.79
C MET A 1 -21.58 35.90 -3.00
N ASP A 2 -20.33 35.69 -3.17
CA ASP A 2 -19.79 34.96 -4.32
C ASP A 2 -20.21 33.47 -4.17
N LYS A 3 -21.15 33.03 -5.01
CA LYS A 3 -21.58 31.63 -5.09
C LYS A 3 -20.53 30.87 -5.88
N SER A 4 -19.32 30.68 -5.30
CA SER A 4 -18.36 29.78 -5.91
C SER A 4 -18.95 28.38 -5.91
N ILE A 5 -19.26 27.86 -7.09
CA ILE A 5 -19.82 26.52 -7.25
C ILE A 5 -18.70 25.52 -7.03
N THR A 6 -18.83 24.67 -6.02
CA THR A 6 -17.88 23.60 -5.79
C THR A 6 -18.00 22.56 -6.90
N LEU A 7 -16.91 22.29 -7.59
CA LEU A 7 -16.80 21.21 -8.59
C LEU A 7 -16.09 20.02 -7.94
N HIS A 8 -16.72 18.87 -7.96
CA HIS A 8 -16.14 17.61 -7.47
C HIS A 8 -15.26 17.00 -8.56
N VAL A 9 -14.01 16.73 -8.25
CA VAL A 9 -12.98 16.24 -9.20
C VAL A 9 -12.47 14.90 -8.73
N GLY A 10 -12.76 13.84 -9.49
CA GLY A 10 -12.21 12.51 -9.25
C GLY A 10 -10.98 12.29 -10.12
N LEU A 11 -9.91 11.76 -9.49
CA LEU A 11 -8.69 11.39 -10.20
C LEU A 11 -8.50 9.88 -10.12
N ASP A 12 -8.33 9.24 -11.27
CA ASP A 12 -7.78 7.89 -11.35
C ASP A 12 -6.31 8.00 -11.70
N VAL A 13 -5.45 7.64 -10.74
CA VAL A 13 -4.02 7.97 -10.74
C VAL A 13 -3.19 6.74 -11.06
N HIS A 14 -2.49 6.78 -12.18
CA HIS A 14 -1.49 5.81 -12.59
C HIS A 14 -0.10 6.44 -12.67
N LYS A 15 0.92 5.62 -12.82
CA LYS A 15 2.31 6.08 -12.90
C LYS A 15 2.55 7.06 -14.06
N GLU A 16 1.98 6.76 -15.23
CA GLU A 16 2.24 7.51 -16.47
C GLU A 16 1.08 8.45 -16.85
N SER A 17 -0.08 8.32 -16.21
CA SER A 17 -1.28 9.08 -16.56
C SER A 17 -2.19 9.31 -15.36
N ILE A 18 -2.96 10.39 -15.43
CA ILE A 18 -4.06 10.68 -14.52
C ILE A 18 -5.30 10.94 -15.35
N ASP A 19 -6.36 10.18 -15.15
CA ASP A 19 -7.67 10.45 -15.71
C ASP A 19 -8.47 11.36 -14.78
N ILE A 20 -9.12 12.38 -15.36
CA ILE A 20 -9.85 13.39 -14.61
C ILE A 20 -11.33 13.29 -14.94
N GLY A 21 -12.13 13.01 -13.92
CA GLY A 21 -13.59 13.11 -13.95
C GLY A 21 -14.06 14.30 -13.14
N THR A 22 -15.17 14.93 -13.55
CA THR A 22 -15.80 16.02 -12.80
C THR A 22 -17.29 15.75 -12.61
N ALA A 23 -17.84 16.23 -11.49
CA ALA A 23 -19.25 16.22 -11.21
C ALA A 23 -19.68 17.61 -10.71
N ASP A 24 -20.65 18.22 -11.44
CA ASP A 24 -21.22 19.50 -11.05
C ASP A 24 -22.08 19.38 -9.79
N LEU A 25 -22.23 20.47 -9.07
CA LEU A 25 -23.06 20.52 -7.85
C LEU A 25 -24.51 20.17 -8.17
N GLY A 26 -25.18 19.49 -7.25
CA GLY A 26 -26.57 19.09 -7.35
C GLY A 26 -26.77 17.65 -7.79
N ARG A 27 -27.91 17.07 -7.39
CA ARG A 27 -28.22 15.64 -7.57
C ARG A 27 -28.26 15.21 -9.05
N GLU A 28 -28.64 16.11 -9.94
CA GLU A 28 -28.73 15.92 -11.39
C GLU A 28 -27.59 16.60 -12.16
N GLY A 29 -26.58 17.14 -11.44
CA GLY A 29 -25.41 17.76 -12.06
C GLY A 29 -24.68 16.77 -12.99
N GLU A 30 -24.19 17.29 -14.10
CA GLU A 30 -23.53 16.47 -15.12
C GLU A 30 -22.23 15.88 -14.59
N VAL A 31 -21.98 14.61 -14.92
CA VAL A 31 -20.71 13.93 -14.64
C VAL A 31 -19.97 13.77 -15.96
N ARG A 32 -18.76 14.36 -16.05
CA ARG A 32 -18.00 14.42 -17.30
C ARG A 32 -16.60 13.87 -17.12
N HIS A 33 -16.09 13.23 -18.14
CA HIS A 33 -14.67 12.98 -18.27
C HIS A 33 -14.00 14.20 -18.91
N VAL A 34 -13.04 14.79 -18.20
CA VAL A 34 -12.31 15.98 -18.69
C VAL A 34 -11.20 15.59 -19.65
N GLY A 35 -10.54 14.46 -19.39
CA GLY A 35 -9.46 13.92 -20.20
C GLY A 35 -8.44 13.17 -19.37
N SER A 36 -7.46 12.60 -20.05
CA SER A 36 -6.27 11.99 -19.46
C SER A 36 -5.10 12.96 -19.64
N ILE A 37 -4.26 13.07 -18.60
CA ILE A 37 -3.08 13.92 -18.54
C ILE A 37 -1.84 13.07 -18.16
N GLY A 38 -0.65 13.65 -18.26
CA GLY A 38 0.57 13.00 -17.75
C GLY A 38 0.51 12.75 -16.24
N GLY A 39 1.17 11.70 -15.76
CA GLY A 39 1.19 11.29 -14.35
C GLY A 39 1.99 12.20 -13.42
N ASP A 40 2.45 13.36 -13.88
CA ASP A 40 3.24 14.32 -13.11
C ASP A 40 2.40 15.46 -12.50
N LEU A 41 2.89 16.04 -11.40
CA LEU A 41 2.21 17.12 -10.70
C LEU A 41 2.06 18.39 -11.54
N GLY A 42 2.99 18.67 -12.46
CA GLY A 42 2.90 19.85 -13.33
C GLY A 42 1.77 19.74 -14.33
N SER A 43 1.49 18.56 -14.87
CA SER A 43 0.35 18.26 -15.73
C SER A 43 -0.96 18.38 -14.95
N LEU A 44 -0.99 17.88 -13.71
CA LEU A 44 -2.14 18.01 -12.80
C LEU A 44 -2.43 19.48 -12.50
N ASP A 45 -1.43 20.28 -12.16
CA ASP A 45 -1.57 21.72 -11.90
C ASP A 45 -2.19 22.46 -13.08
N LYS A 46 -1.70 22.20 -14.29
CA LYS A 46 -2.24 22.84 -15.51
C LYS A 46 -3.71 22.52 -15.70
N ALA A 47 -4.11 21.27 -15.49
CA ALA A 47 -5.48 20.83 -15.62
C ALA A 47 -6.40 21.48 -14.56
N LEU A 48 -5.98 21.46 -13.28
CA LEU A 48 -6.75 22.06 -12.18
C LEU A 48 -6.87 23.58 -12.30
N ARG A 49 -5.79 24.28 -12.69
CA ARG A 49 -5.84 25.74 -12.95
C ARG A 49 -6.85 26.11 -14.05
N LYS A 50 -6.99 25.27 -15.08
CA LYS A 50 -8.00 25.46 -16.13
C LYS A 50 -9.42 25.34 -15.60
N LEU A 51 -9.67 24.50 -14.59
CA LEU A 51 -10.97 24.39 -13.93
C LEU A 51 -11.21 25.58 -13.00
N ILE A 52 -10.20 25.99 -12.22
CA ILE A 52 -10.27 27.15 -11.33
C ILE A 52 -10.50 28.45 -12.12
N SER A 53 -9.83 28.64 -13.27
CA SER A 53 -10.01 29.83 -14.11
C SER A 53 -11.43 30.01 -14.67
N ARG A 54 -12.24 28.95 -14.62
CA ARG A 54 -13.69 29.01 -14.98
C ARG A 54 -14.60 29.40 -13.80
N GLY A 55 -14.00 29.77 -12.64
CA GLY A 55 -14.76 30.21 -11.47
C GLY A 55 -15.13 29.06 -10.50
N HIS A 56 -14.60 27.85 -10.66
CA HIS A 56 -14.92 26.75 -9.80
C HIS A 56 -14.01 26.72 -8.57
N ARG A 57 -14.60 26.46 -7.41
CA ARG A 57 -13.88 25.95 -6.24
C ARG A 57 -13.79 24.43 -6.37
N LEU A 58 -12.61 23.86 -6.28
CA LEU A 58 -12.42 22.42 -6.46
C LEU A 58 -12.45 21.67 -5.13
N HIS A 59 -13.10 20.52 -5.14
CA HIS A 59 -12.90 19.44 -4.18
C HIS A 59 -12.40 18.22 -4.94
N VAL A 60 -11.18 17.78 -4.65
CA VAL A 60 -10.49 16.69 -5.37
C VAL A 60 -10.56 15.42 -4.56
N VAL A 61 -10.78 14.29 -5.20
CA VAL A 61 -10.72 12.96 -4.55
C VAL A 61 -9.96 11.98 -5.43
N TYR A 62 -9.16 11.13 -4.80
CA TYR A 62 -8.50 10.01 -5.49
C TYR A 62 -8.36 8.79 -4.60
N GLU A 63 -8.17 7.62 -5.23
CA GLU A 63 -8.01 6.34 -4.53
C GLU A 63 -6.60 6.18 -3.98
N ALA A 64 -6.46 5.77 -2.72
CA ALA A 64 -5.17 5.42 -2.11
C ALA A 64 -4.55 4.24 -2.86
N GLY A 65 -3.40 4.46 -3.47
CA GLY A 65 -2.69 3.49 -4.31
C GLY A 65 -1.18 3.68 -4.26
N ALA A 66 -0.50 3.23 -5.30
CA ALA A 66 0.94 3.31 -5.42
C ALA A 66 1.49 4.76 -5.43
N CYS A 67 0.66 5.74 -5.80
CA CYS A 67 1.01 7.17 -5.75
C CYS A 67 1.10 7.72 -4.32
N GLY A 68 0.68 6.97 -3.30
CA GLY A 68 0.67 7.41 -1.91
C GLY A 68 -0.11 8.71 -1.70
N PHE A 69 0.46 9.62 -0.91
CA PHE A 69 -0.16 10.89 -0.53
C PHE A 69 0.50 12.12 -1.16
N VAL A 70 1.33 11.94 -2.19
CA VAL A 70 2.08 13.04 -2.83
C VAL A 70 1.12 14.09 -3.42
N ILE A 71 0.07 13.63 -4.12
CA ILE A 71 -0.95 14.52 -4.71
C ILE A 71 -1.68 15.29 -3.60
N TRP A 72 -2.12 14.62 -2.55
CA TRP A 72 -2.81 15.26 -1.43
C TRP A 72 -1.95 16.36 -0.78
N ARG A 73 -0.67 16.07 -0.50
CA ARG A 73 0.26 17.04 0.07
C ARG A 73 0.46 18.23 -0.86
N HIS A 74 0.66 17.96 -2.14
CA HIS A 74 0.83 18.99 -3.15
C HIS A 74 -0.41 19.90 -3.24
N LEU A 75 -1.61 19.35 -3.35
CA LEU A 75 -2.84 20.12 -3.41
C LEU A 75 -3.11 20.89 -2.11
N SER A 76 -2.77 20.34 -0.97
CA SER A 76 -2.85 21.03 0.32
C SER A 76 -1.96 22.28 0.36
N THR A 77 -0.75 22.26 -0.22
CA THR A 77 0.11 23.46 -0.31
C THR A 77 -0.46 24.54 -1.23
N LEU A 78 -1.30 24.14 -2.19
CA LEU A 78 -2.01 25.07 -3.09
C LEU A 78 -3.35 25.56 -2.54
N GLY A 79 -3.73 25.10 -1.32
CA GLY A 79 -5.03 25.44 -0.72
C GLY A 79 -6.24 24.80 -1.43
N ILE A 80 -6.02 23.74 -2.23
CA ILE A 80 -7.06 22.97 -2.89
C ILE A 80 -7.51 21.84 -1.96
N SER A 81 -8.83 21.77 -1.70
CA SER A 81 -9.40 20.68 -0.89
C SER A 81 -9.21 19.35 -1.60
N CYS A 82 -8.68 18.36 -0.87
CA CYS A 82 -8.41 17.04 -1.42
C CYS A 82 -8.63 15.94 -0.39
N ASP A 83 -9.38 14.91 -0.77
CA ASP A 83 -9.57 13.70 0.02
C ASP A 83 -8.93 12.50 -0.65
N VAL A 84 -8.43 11.58 0.17
CA VAL A 84 -7.92 10.27 -0.27
C VAL A 84 -8.86 9.20 0.27
N VAL A 85 -9.27 8.26 -0.57
CA VAL A 85 -10.21 7.21 -0.20
C VAL A 85 -9.59 5.83 -0.31
N ALA A 86 -9.93 4.92 0.60
CA ALA A 86 -9.42 3.55 0.54
C ALA A 86 -10.17 2.75 -0.53
N PRO A 87 -9.48 1.92 -1.34
CA PRO A 87 -10.11 1.07 -2.38
C PRO A 87 -11.23 0.18 -1.85
N SER A 88 -11.08 -0.31 -0.62
CA SER A 88 -12.06 -1.17 0.04
C SER A 88 -13.32 -0.44 0.50
N SER A 89 -13.25 0.89 0.63
CA SER A 89 -14.35 1.75 1.09
C SER A 89 -15.12 2.41 -0.05
N ILE A 90 -14.69 2.21 -1.31
CA ILE A 90 -15.40 2.74 -2.47
C ILE A 90 -16.58 1.82 -2.81
N PRO A 91 -17.83 2.33 -2.81
CA PRO A 91 -19.00 1.54 -3.16
C PRO A 91 -18.91 1.00 -4.59
N LYS A 92 -19.02 -0.33 -4.75
CA LYS A 92 -19.02 -1.00 -6.05
C LYS A 92 -20.45 -1.34 -6.45
N ARG A 93 -20.86 -0.99 -7.68
CA ARG A 93 -22.14 -1.43 -8.20
C ARG A 93 -22.07 -2.88 -8.67
N SER A 94 -23.07 -3.66 -8.30
CA SER A 94 -23.25 -5.02 -8.84
C SER A 94 -23.47 -4.91 -10.35
N GLY A 95 -22.60 -5.53 -11.16
CA GLY A 95 -22.72 -5.53 -12.63
C GLY A 95 -21.69 -4.70 -13.41
N ASP A 96 -20.88 -3.84 -12.77
CA ASP A 96 -19.79 -3.12 -13.44
C ASP A 96 -18.63 -4.08 -13.77
N ARG A 97 -18.73 -4.76 -14.92
CA ARG A 97 -17.74 -5.74 -15.40
C ARG A 97 -16.57 -5.10 -16.17
N VAL A 98 -16.73 -3.88 -16.67
CA VAL A 98 -15.72 -3.22 -17.50
C VAL A 98 -15.12 -2.06 -16.70
N LYS A 99 -13.97 -2.30 -16.12
CA LYS A 99 -13.16 -1.27 -15.47
C LYS A 99 -12.39 -0.48 -16.53
N THR A 100 -12.49 0.86 -16.50
CA THR A 100 -11.66 1.76 -17.30
C THR A 100 -11.33 3.00 -16.47
N ASP A 101 -10.11 3.52 -16.57
CA ASP A 101 -9.60 4.67 -15.83
C ASP A 101 -10.54 5.88 -15.95
N ARG A 102 -11.07 6.12 -17.15
CA ARG A 102 -12.10 7.14 -17.39
C ARG A 102 -13.35 6.96 -16.53
N ARG A 103 -13.86 5.73 -16.39
CA ARG A 103 -15.08 5.44 -15.61
C ARG A 103 -14.79 5.57 -14.11
N ASP A 104 -13.61 5.15 -13.69
CA ASP A 104 -13.20 5.20 -12.30
C ASP A 104 -13.04 6.65 -11.83
N ALA A 105 -12.41 7.52 -12.61
CA ALA A 105 -12.33 8.95 -12.33
C ALA A 105 -13.73 9.62 -12.23
N MET A 106 -14.62 9.32 -13.18
CA MET A 106 -16.00 9.85 -13.17
C MET A 106 -16.81 9.29 -11.99
N MET A 107 -16.61 8.03 -11.63
CA MET A 107 -17.27 7.40 -10.49
C MET A 107 -16.83 8.06 -9.17
N LEU A 108 -15.54 8.31 -8.99
CA LEU A 108 -15.01 8.99 -7.81
C LEU A 108 -15.62 10.40 -7.68
N ALA A 109 -15.63 11.19 -8.75
CA ALA A 109 -16.26 12.54 -8.73
C ALA A 109 -17.74 12.49 -8.36
N ARG A 110 -18.49 11.50 -8.88
CA ARG A 110 -19.91 11.32 -8.57
C ARG A 110 -20.13 10.91 -7.11
N LEU A 111 -19.36 9.95 -6.61
CA LEU A 111 -19.47 9.44 -5.22
C LEU A 111 -19.05 10.52 -4.22
N ASP A 112 -18.04 11.32 -4.54
CA ASP A 112 -17.63 12.47 -3.73
C ASP A 112 -18.77 13.50 -3.63
N ARG A 113 -19.39 13.85 -4.75
CA ARG A 113 -20.55 14.76 -4.78
C ARG A 113 -21.73 14.26 -3.96
N SER A 114 -21.99 12.95 -3.97
CA SER A 114 -23.11 12.37 -3.20
C SER A 114 -22.79 12.17 -1.71
N GLY A 115 -21.53 12.36 -1.28
CA GLY A 115 -21.10 12.13 0.08
C GLY A 115 -20.97 10.63 0.47
N ASP A 116 -20.88 9.75 -0.53
CA ASP A 116 -20.79 8.31 -0.34
C ASP A 116 -19.34 7.81 -0.10
N LEU A 117 -18.37 8.72 -0.08
CA LEU A 117 -16.96 8.38 0.14
C LEU A 117 -16.54 8.71 1.57
N THR A 118 -15.74 7.83 2.14
CA THR A 118 -15.11 8.06 3.44
C THR A 118 -13.62 8.31 3.23
N ALA A 119 -13.18 9.52 3.56
CA ALA A 119 -11.78 9.90 3.47
C ALA A 119 -10.93 9.13 4.49
N VAL A 120 -9.74 8.71 4.08
CA VAL A 120 -8.75 8.17 4.99
C VAL A 120 -7.92 9.29 5.61
N ARG A 121 -7.52 9.09 6.86
CA ARG A 121 -6.55 10.01 7.48
C ARG A 121 -5.22 9.91 6.75
N VAL A 122 -4.74 11.00 6.20
CA VAL A 122 -3.40 11.09 5.63
C VAL A 122 -2.38 11.15 6.77
N PRO A 123 -1.43 10.21 6.85
CA PRO A 123 -0.40 10.22 7.87
C PRO A 123 0.58 11.37 7.66
N GLY A 124 1.21 11.81 8.75
CA GLY A 124 2.37 12.68 8.67
C GLY A 124 3.54 12.01 7.92
N ALA A 125 4.45 12.78 7.35
CA ALA A 125 5.58 12.23 6.61
C ALA A 125 6.46 11.28 7.47
N ALA A 126 6.62 11.58 8.75
CA ALA A 126 7.35 10.73 9.69
C ALA A 126 6.62 9.39 9.94
N ASP A 127 5.28 9.42 10.06
CA ASP A 127 4.48 8.20 10.25
C ASP A 127 4.51 7.33 8.99
N GLU A 128 4.49 7.96 7.81
CA GLU A 128 4.61 7.25 6.53
C GLU A 128 5.99 6.59 6.39
N ALA A 129 7.06 7.25 6.82
CA ALA A 129 8.41 6.66 6.83
C ALA A 129 8.49 5.42 7.74
N VAL A 130 7.87 5.44 8.91
CA VAL A 130 7.77 4.24 9.78
C VAL A 130 6.95 3.14 9.10
N ARG A 131 5.85 3.50 8.44
CA ARG A 131 5.04 2.56 7.66
C ARG A 131 5.83 1.89 6.53
N ASP A 132 6.69 2.62 5.84
CA ASP A 132 7.53 2.05 4.78
C ASP A 132 8.56 1.07 5.34
N LEU A 133 9.13 1.37 6.51
CA LEU A 133 10.03 0.45 7.21
C LEU A 133 9.30 -0.83 7.67
N VAL A 134 8.08 -0.70 8.19
CA VAL A 134 7.21 -1.84 8.53
C VAL A 134 6.94 -2.69 7.29
N ARG A 135 6.57 -2.09 6.16
CA ARG A 135 6.34 -2.81 4.89
C ARG A 135 7.58 -3.55 4.41
N ALA A 136 8.75 -2.91 4.48
CA ALA A 136 10.02 -3.56 4.10
C ALA A 136 10.29 -4.81 4.97
N ARG A 137 9.96 -4.74 6.27
CA ARG A 137 10.08 -5.91 7.17
C ARG A 137 9.05 -6.99 6.84
N GLU A 138 7.81 -6.63 6.56
CA GLU A 138 6.76 -7.59 6.16
C GLU A 138 7.10 -8.30 4.86
N ASP A 139 7.64 -7.57 3.88
CA ASP A 139 8.12 -8.15 2.62
C ASP A 139 9.23 -9.16 2.88
N ALA A 140 10.22 -8.86 3.72
CA ALA A 140 11.28 -9.79 4.08
C ALA A 140 10.72 -11.06 4.77
N VAL A 141 9.70 -10.93 5.63
CA VAL A 141 9.02 -12.08 6.25
C VAL A 141 8.30 -12.93 5.21
N ARG A 142 7.63 -12.29 4.25
CA ARG A 142 6.93 -12.96 3.14
C ARG A 142 7.92 -13.70 2.24
N GLU A 143 9.04 -13.07 1.89
CA GLU A 143 10.12 -13.68 1.12
C GLU A 143 10.71 -14.91 1.83
N CYS A 144 11.00 -14.79 3.13
CA CYS A 144 11.49 -15.90 3.94
C CYS A 144 10.49 -17.08 3.97
N ARG A 145 9.20 -16.79 4.14
CA ARG A 145 8.14 -17.80 4.09
C ARG A 145 8.09 -18.49 2.73
N ASN A 146 8.12 -17.73 1.65
CA ASN A 146 8.09 -18.25 0.30
C ASN A 146 9.32 -19.13 -0.02
N ALA A 147 10.51 -18.70 0.38
CA ALA A 147 11.73 -19.48 0.23
C ALA A 147 11.66 -20.81 1.02
N ARG A 148 11.14 -20.77 2.25
CA ARG A 148 10.88 -21.96 3.06
C ARG A 148 9.88 -22.92 2.41
N HIS A 149 8.83 -22.40 1.78
CA HIS A 149 7.84 -23.23 1.04
C HIS A 149 8.49 -23.89 -0.18
N ARG A 150 9.29 -23.14 -0.94
CA ARG A 150 10.00 -23.67 -2.12
C ARG A 150 10.98 -24.79 -1.73
N LEU A 151 11.75 -24.60 -0.66
CA LEU A 151 12.66 -25.63 -0.14
C LEU A 151 11.88 -26.88 0.28
N LYS A 152 10.81 -26.75 1.06
CA LYS A 152 9.98 -27.89 1.45
C LYS A 152 9.41 -28.63 0.23
N ALA A 153 8.98 -27.91 -0.79
CA ALA A 153 8.48 -28.52 -2.02
C ALA A 153 9.58 -29.26 -2.79
N LEU A 154 10.82 -28.73 -2.82
CA LEU A 154 11.96 -29.43 -3.41
C LEU A 154 12.22 -30.76 -2.67
N LEU A 155 12.32 -30.72 -1.33
CA LEU A 155 12.56 -31.91 -0.52
C LEU A 155 11.46 -32.97 -0.70
N LEU A 156 10.19 -32.54 -0.66
CA LEU A 156 9.04 -33.42 -0.85
C LEU A 156 9.06 -34.13 -2.20
N ARG A 157 9.34 -33.40 -3.28
CA ARG A 157 9.43 -34.00 -4.65
C ARG A 157 10.55 -35.03 -4.77
N ASN A 158 11.55 -34.94 -3.92
CA ASN A 158 12.68 -35.90 -3.89
C ASN A 158 12.54 -36.95 -2.78
N GLY A 159 11.35 -37.10 -2.16
CA GLY A 159 11.10 -38.10 -1.14
C GLY A 159 11.85 -37.85 0.19
N ILE A 160 12.39 -36.65 0.40
CA ILE A 160 13.19 -36.30 1.58
C ILE A 160 12.28 -35.67 2.63
N ALA A 161 12.15 -36.32 3.77
CA ALA A 161 11.34 -35.84 4.90
C ALA A 161 12.17 -35.69 6.18
N TYR A 162 11.94 -34.60 6.90
CA TYR A 162 12.51 -34.44 8.23
C TYR A 162 11.67 -35.19 9.26
N ALA A 163 12.30 -36.10 10.02
CA ALA A 163 11.62 -36.94 11.02
C ALA A 163 11.29 -36.18 12.33
N GLY A 164 11.81 -34.95 12.52
CA GLY A 164 11.56 -34.18 13.73
C GLY A 164 10.22 -33.51 13.77
N LYS A 165 9.75 -33.15 14.99
CA LYS A 165 8.41 -32.58 15.21
C LYS A 165 8.19 -31.17 14.60
N SER A 166 9.24 -30.34 14.58
CA SER A 166 9.13 -28.92 14.17
C SER A 166 10.21 -28.52 13.19
N GLY A 167 9.82 -27.88 12.09
CA GLY A 167 10.74 -27.26 11.14
C GLY A 167 11.34 -25.93 11.66
N TRP A 168 12.47 -25.54 11.08
CA TRP A 168 13.17 -24.26 11.31
C TRP A 168 13.75 -24.09 12.72
N THR A 169 13.82 -25.16 13.49
CA THR A 169 14.58 -25.24 14.74
C THR A 169 16.08 -25.45 14.46
N ALA A 170 16.94 -25.22 15.45
CA ALA A 170 18.37 -25.49 15.32
C ALA A 170 18.66 -26.94 14.88
N ALA A 171 17.87 -27.91 15.35
CA ALA A 171 17.99 -29.31 14.95
C ALA A 171 17.63 -29.49 13.45
N HIS A 172 16.55 -28.88 12.98
CA HIS A 172 16.18 -28.93 11.57
C HIS A 172 17.22 -28.25 10.67
N LEU A 173 17.78 -27.12 11.09
CA LEU A 173 18.81 -26.41 10.32
C LEU A 173 20.12 -27.26 10.24
N ARG A 174 20.50 -27.92 11.32
CA ARG A 174 21.66 -28.87 11.30
C ARG A 174 21.38 -30.02 10.33
N TRP A 175 20.17 -30.59 10.37
CA TRP A 175 19.79 -31.67 9.44
C TRP A 175 19.85 -31.18 7.98
N LEU A 176 19.30 -30.01 7.68
CA LEU A 176 19.40 -29.41 6.33
C LEU A 176 20.86 -29.25 5.87
N ALA A 177 21.78 -28.88 6.78
CA ALA A 177 23.18 -28.72 6.46
C ALA A 177 23.90 -30.06 6.14
N THR A 178 23.35 -31.21 6.58
CA THR A 178 23.92 -32.55 6.27
C THR A 178 23.37 -33.15 4.98
N LEU A 179 22.29 -32.56 4.41
CA LEU A 179 21.67 -33.13 3.23
C LEU A 179 22.54 -32.96 1.99
N LYS A 180 22.60 -34.06 1.21
CA LYS A 180 23.17 -34.07 -0.14
C LYS A 180 22.12 -34.55 -1.10
N MET A 181 21.94 -33.82 -2.18
CA MET A 181 21.05 -34.20 -3.29
C MET A 181 21.77 -35.18 -4.19
N GLU A 182 20.99 -36.09 -4.82
CA GLU A 182 21.53 -37.12 -5.70
C GLU A 182 22.23 -36.54 -6.95
N HIS A 183 21.67 -35.48 -7.52
CA HIS A 183 22.19 -34.86 -8.73
C HIS A 183 22.79 -33.47 -8.43
N ALA A 184 23.93 -33.14 -9.07
CA ALA A 184 24.60 -31.86 -8.89
C ALA A 184 23.69 -30.65 -9.15
N ALA A 185 22.83 -30.70 -10.17
CA ALA A 185 21.88 -29.61 -10.46
C ALA A 185 20.86 -29.41 -9.34
N GLN A 186 20.38 -30.50 -8.73
CA GLN A 186 19.48 -30.43 -7.58
C GLN A 186 20.22 -29.87 -6.34
N GLN A 187 21.47 -30.22 -6.16
CA GLN A 187 22.31 -29.70 -5.07
C GLN A 187 22.47 -28.17 -5.19
N VAL A 188 22.72 -27.66 -6.38
CA VAL A 188 22.76 -26.20 -6.62
C VAL A 188 21.42 -25.55 -6.26
N GLY A 189 20.30 -26.08 -6.77
CA GLY A 189 18.96 -25.55 -6.46
C GLY A 189 18.62 -25.60 -4.96
N PHE A 190 19.03 -26.66 -4.27
CA PHE A 190 18.87 -26.80 -2.83
C PHE A 190 19.68 -25.73 -2.06
N GLN A 191 20.92 -25.50 -2.45
CA GLN A 191 21.77 -24.48 -1.82
C GLN A 191 21.22 -23.08 -2.05
N GLU A 192 20.73 -22.76 -3.25
CA GLU A 192 20.10 -21.47 -3.54
C GLU A 192 18.86 -21.20 -2.69
N TYR A 193 18.02 -22.21 -2.43
CA TYR A 193 16.90 -22.03 -1.51
C TYR A 193 17.35 -21.82 -0.05
N LEU A 194 18.42 -22.47 0.39
CA LEU A 194 19.01 -22.23 1.71
C LEU A 194 19.60 -20.82 1.82
N HIS A 195 20.31 -20.35 0.79
CA HIS A 195 20.82 -18.98 0.73
C HIS A 195 19.70 -17.97 0.81
N SER A 196 18.65 -18.12 0.00
CA SER A 196 17.50 -17.23 0.02
C SER A 196 16.82 -17.14 1.40
N ILE A 197 16.73 -18.25 2.14
CA ILE A 197 16.20 -18.28 3.50
C ILE A 197 17.13 -17.53 4.47
N THR A 198 18.43 -17.75 4.34
CA THR A 198 19.45 -17.11 5.19
C THR A 198 19.46 -15.59 4.98
N GLU A 199 19.47 -15.15 3.74
CA GLU A 199 19.44 -13.74 3.36
C GLU A 199 18.17 -13.04 3.85
N ALA A 200 16.99 -13.65 3.61
CA ALA A 200 15.73 -13.10 4.10
C ALA A 200 15.68 -13.04 5.64
N THR A 201 16.21 -14.05 6.32
CA THR A 201 16.30 -14.06 7.79
C THR A 201 17.22 -12.95 8.30
N ALA A 202 18.40 -12.77 7.69
CA ALA A 202 19.32 -11.71 8.04
C ALA A 202 18.72 -10.32 7.78
N ARG A 203 17.92 -10.17 6.70
CA ARG A 203 17.20 -8.93 6.41
C ARG A 203 16.17 -8.60 7.49
N ILE A 204 15.38 -9.58 7.95
CA ILE A 204 14.44 -9.40 9.07
C ILE A 204 15.21 -8.96 10.33
N GLN A 205 16.32 -9.64 10.66
CA GLN A 205 17.14 -9.32 11.82
C GLN A 205 17.76 -7.91 11.79
N ARG A 206 17.98 -7.33 10.62
CA ARG A 206 18.43 -5.93 10.48
C ARG A 206 17.28 -4.93 10.61
N LEU A 207 16.10 -5.27 10.10
CA LEU A 207 14.95 -4.37 10.08
C LEU A 207 14.25 -4.24 11.43
N GLU A 208 14.23 -5.30 12.24
CA GLU A 208 13.55 -5.25 13.54
C GLU A 208 14.22 -4.31 14.57
N PRO A 209 15.56 -4.27 14.73
CA PRO A 209 16.21 -3.23 15.54
C PRO A 209 15.92 -1.82 15.00
N ALA A 210 16.04 -1.61 13.67
CA ALA A 210 15.75 -0.31 13.06
C ALA A 210 14.33 0.16 13.37
N LEU A 211 13.32 -0.73 13.37
CA LEU A 211 11.96 -0.39 13.79
C LEU A 211 11.91 0.02 15.27
N ARG A 212 12.59 -0.71 16.16
CA ARG A 212 12.63 -0.37 17.58
C ARG A 212 13.25 1.01 17.81
N ASP A 213 14.29 1.33 17.05
CA ASP A 213 15.01 2.60 17.17
C ASP A 213 14.17 3.81 16.71
N THR A 214 13.17 3.60 15.84
CA THR A 214 12.24 4.68 15.45
C THR A 214 11.17 4.99 16.51
N LEU A 215 10.90 4.06 17.43
CA LEU A 215 9.77 4.19 18.37
C LEU A 215 9.83 5.45 19.26
N PRO A 216 10.97 5.89 19.84
CA PRO A 216 11.00 7.03 20.72
C PRO A 216 10.51 8.33 20.09
N ASP A 217 10.77 8.49 18.78
CA ASP A 217 10.46 9.70 18.01
C ASP A 217 9.16 9.60 17.22
N TRP A 218 8.51 8.44 17.25
CA TRP A 218 7.29 8.21 16.49
C TRP A 218 6.07 8.88 17.14
N SER A 219 5.27 9.59 16.35
CA SER A 219 4.08 10.31 16.82
C SER A 219 3.03 9.37 17.45
N LEU A 220 2.94 8.13 16.97
CA LEU A 220 1.99 7.12 17.41
C LEU A 220 2.55 6.17 18.49
N LYS A 221 3.71 6.48 19.06
CA LYS A 221 4.37 5.64 20.08
C LYS A 221 3.48 5.29 21.28
N THR A 222 2.57 6.18 21.65
CA THR A 222 1.67 5.96 22.80
C THR A 222 0.63 4.86 22.57
N CYS A 223 0.32 4.53 21.31
CA CYS A 223 -0.60 3.44 20.96
C CYS A 223 0.05 2.06 21.13
N VAL A 224 1.38 1.99 21.03
CA VAL A 224 2.12 0.72 21.07
C VAL A 224 1.99 -0.01 22.40
N PRO A 225 2.22 0.62 23.58
CA PRO A 225 2.02 -0.05 24.88
C PRO A 225 0.59 -0.54 25.10
N ALA A 226 -0.41 0.22 24.62
CA ALA A 226 -1.81 -0.18 24.74
C ALA A 226 -2.08 -1.50 23.98
N LEU A 227 -1.52 -1.66 22.78
CA LEU A 227 -1.61 -2.92 22.03
C LEU A 227 -0.80 -4.05 22.67
N GLN A 228 0.36 -3.75 23.24
CA GLN A 228 1.18 -4.76 23.93
C GLN A 228 0.53 -5.29 25.23
N ALA A 229 -0.46 -4.59 25.80
CA ALA A 229 -1.27 -5.12 26.90
C ALA A 229 -2.13 -6.30 26.47
N MET A 230 -2.35 -6.48 25.16
CA MET A 230 -3.07 -7.64 24.63
C MET A 230 -2.15 -8.87 24.61
N ARG A 231 -2.70 -10.03 25.03
CA ARG A 231 -1.95 -11.28 25.07
C ARG A 231 -1.40 -11.65 23.69
N GLY A 232 -0.09 -11.86 23.60
CA GLY A 232 0.58 -12.30 22.37
C GLY A 232 1.01 -11.17 21.42
N VAL A 233 0.66 -9.92 21.71
CA VAL A 233 1.09 -8.76 20.90
C VAL A 233 2.44 -8.26 21.40
N GLN A 234 3.50 -8.59 20.67
CA GLN A 234 4.86 -8.10 20.93
C GLN A 234 5.10 -6.76 20.22
N LEU A 235 6.19 -6.06 20.59
CA LEU A 235 6.50 -4.71 20.09
C LEU A 235 6.38 -4.58 18.56
N ILE A 236 7.04 -5.45 17.81
CA ILE A 236 7.01 -5.38 16.34
C ILE A 236 5.58 -5.58 15.78
N ALA A 237 4.81 -6.51 16.37
CA ALA A 237 3.42 -6.70 15.98
C ALA A 237 2.56 -5.47 16.30
N ALA A 238 2.75 -4.86 17.47
CA ALA A 238 2.06 -3.63 17.84
C ALA A 238 2.40 -2.47 16.88
N MET A 239 3.69 -2.28 16.57
CA MET A 239 4.12 -1.27 15.59
C MET A 239 3.51 -1.52 14.20
N THR A 240 3.46 -2.78 13.75
CA THR A 240 2.85 -3.17 12.46
C THR A 240 1.36 -2.87 12.41
N LEU A 241 0.65 -3.02 13.54
CA LEU A 241 -0.79 -2.73 13.61
C LEU A 241 -1.09 -1.22 13.63
N VAL A 242 -0.17 -0.41 14.13
CA VAL A 242 -0.36 1.06 14.26
C VAL A 242 0.07 1.79 12.98
N ALA A 243 1.10 1.28 12.27
CA ALA A 243 1.63 1.86 11.04
C ALA A 243 0.71 1.60 9.84
#